data_1672acee591d1f47c102295af34c4e43
#
_entry.id   1672acee591d1f47c102295af34c4e43
#
_cell.length_a   1.000
_cell.length_b   1.000
_cell.length_c   1.000
_cell.angle_alpha   90.00
_cell.angle_beta   90.00
_cell.angle_gamma   90.00
#
_symmetry.space_group_name_H-M   'P 1'
#
loop_
_entity.id
_entity.type
_entity.pdbx_description
1 polymer ?
#
loop_
_entity_poly.entity_id
_entity_poly.type
_entity_poly.pdbx_seq_one_letter_code
_entity_poly.pdbx_strand_id
1 'polypeptide(L)'
;VSHGGSGSQARAVIDGLEAQVVTLALASDIDKIAEAGKLPTDWQTKLPHNSSPYTSTIVFLVREGNPKGLKDWGDLVAEGVEVITPNPKTSGGARWNYLAAWAWAEKNGQDPQAFVKSLFEHVPVLDSGARGSTTTFAQRGVGDVLLAWENEAYLALKELGEDQFDIVVP
;
A
#
# COMPACT_ATOMS: atom_id res chain seq x y z
N VAL A 1 17.17 1.70 -13.53
CA VAL A 1 16.27 1.29 -12.44
C VAL A 1 14.85 1.28 -12.98
N SER A 2 14.09 0.20 -12.70
CA SER A 2 12.67 0.09 -13.04
C SER A 2 11.84 0.23 -11.75
N HIS A 3 10.82 1.08 -11.77
CA HIS A 3 9.90 1.29 -10.66
C HIS A 3 8.50 0.84 -11.04
N GLY A 4 7.76 0.26 -10.08
CA GLY A 4 6.39 -0.19 -10.30
C GLY A 4 5.83 -0.94 -9.11
N GLY A 5 4.58 -1.36 -9.20
CA GLY A 5 3.95 -2.20 -8.18
C GLY A 5 4.65 -3.56 -8.06
N SER A 6 4.77 -4.08 -6.83
CA SER A 6 5.53 -5.31 -6.52
C SER A 6 5.13 -6.49 -7.39
N GLY A 7 3.84 -6.75 -7.55
CA GLY A 7 3.37 -7.85 -8.38
C GLY A 7 3.70 -7.69 -9.87
N SER A 8 3.68 -6.45 -10.39
CA SER A 8 4.06 -6.15 -11.77
C SER A 8 5.56 -6.34 -11.99
N GLN A 9 6.38 -5.89 -11.03
CA GLN A 9 7.84 -6.05 -11.09
C GLN A 9 8.24 -7.52 -10.95
N ALA A 10 7.62 -8.28 -10.04
CA ALA A 10 7.85 -9.71 -9.91
C ALA A 10 7.56 -10.44 -11.22
N ARG A 11 6.43 -10.15 -11.86
CA ARG A 11 6.06 -10.74 -13.15
C ARG A 11 7.06 -10.38 -14.22
N ALA A 12 7.48 -9.12 -14.33
CA ALA A 12 8.45 -8.69 -15.32
C ALA A 12 9.79 -9.47 -15.20
N VAL A 13 10.27 -9.71 -13.96
CA VAL A 13 11.48 -10.51 -13.73
C VAL A 13 11.26 -11.98 -14.11
N ILE A 14 10.11 -12.57 -13.77
CA ILE A 14 9.76 -13.93 -14.17
C ILE A 14 9.73 -14.06 -15.69
N ASP A 15 9.16 -13.07 -16.39
CA ASP A 15 9.02 -13.02 -17.85
C ASP A 15 10.33 -12.66 -18.56
N GLY A 16 11.43 -12.41 -17.83
CA GLY A 16 12.77 -12.27 -18.39
C GLY A 16 13.40 -10.88 -18.31
N LEU A 17 12.81 -9.93 -17.59
CA LEU A 17 13.49 -8.67 -17.30
C LEU A 17 14.77 -8.95 -16.50
N GLU A 18 15.91 -8.55 -17.06
CA GLU A 18 17.19 -8.66 -16.36
C GLU A 18 17.26 -7.69 -15.19
N ALA A 19 17.49 -8.23 -14.00
CA ALA A 19 17.68 -7.45 -12.78
C ALA A 19 18.73 -8.09 -11.88
N GLN A 20 19.67 -7.30 -11.40
CA GLN A 20 20.71 -7.72 -10.46
C GLN A 20 20.21 -7.63 -9.01
N VAL A 21 19.26 -6.72 -8.73
CA VAL A 21 18.65 -6.54 -7.43
C VAL A 21 17.14 -6.31 -7.60
N VAL A 22 16.35 -6.97 -6.78
CA VAL A 22 14.90 -6.82 -6.74
C VAL A 22 14.50 -6.48 -5.31
N THR A 23 13.81 -5.36 -5.12
CA THR A 23 13.25 -4.93 -3.84
C THR A 23 11.74 -4.78 -3.97
N LEU A 24 10.97 -5.61 -3.28
CA LEU A 24 9.53 -5.66 -3.36
C LEU A 24 8.89 -5.56 -1.97
N ALA A 25 7.62 -5.16 -1.91
CA ALA A 25 6.91 -4.95 -0.66
C ALA A 25 6.47 -6.25 0.04
N LEU A 26 6.48 -7.39 -0.65
CA LEU A 26 5.98 -8.67 -0.14
C LEU A 26 6.99 -9.77 -0.39
N ALA A 27 7.30 -10.55 0.65
CA ALA A 27 8.11 -11.76 0.54
C ALA A 27 7.51 -12.75 -0.48
N SER A 28 6.20 -12.92 -0.49
CA SER A 28 5.51 -13.81 -1.43
C SER A 28 5.70 -13.45 -2.91
N ASP A 29 5.98 -12.20 -3.24
CA ASP A 29 6.33 -11.83 -4.62
C ASP A 29 7.78 -12.20 -4.95
N ILE A 30 8.69 -12.18 -3.98
CA ILE A 30 10.06 -12.70 -4.12
C ILE A 30 10.02 -14.24 -4.23
N ASP A 31 9.18 -14.92 -3.42
CA ASP A 31 9.02 -16.38 -3.47
C ASP A 31 8.61 -16.83 -4.87
N LYS A 32 7.69 -16.14 -5.55
CA LYS A 32 7.30 -16.45 -6.93
C LYS A 32 8.46 -16.32 -7.92
N ILE A 33 9.36 -15.36 -7.72
CA ILE A 33 10.58 -15.23 -8.52
C ILE A 33 11.51 -16.41 -8.28
N ALA A 34 11.64 -16.87 -7.03
CA ALA A 34 12.42 -18.05 -6.66
C ALA A 34 11.80 -19.34 -7.21
N GLU A 35 10.48 -19.52 -7.10
CA GLU A 35 9.73 -20.64 -7.71
C GLU A 35 9.91 -20.71 -9.22
N ALA A 36 10.06 -19.57 -9.90
CA ALA A 36 10.37 -19.49 -11.32
C ALA A 36 11.86 -19.75 -11.63
N GLY A 37 12.67 -20.12 -10.65
CA GLY A 37 14.10 -20.47 -10.81
C GLY A 37 15.02 -19.27 -11.06
N LYS A 38 14.59 -18.05 -10.77
CA LYS A 38 15.39 -16.83 -10.97
C LYS A 38 16.20 -16.42 -9.73
N LEU A 39 15.85 -16.96 -8.56
CA LEU A 39 16.52 -16.78 -7.28
C LEU A 39 16.63 -18.13 -6.57
N PRO A 40 17.60 -18.29 -5.64
CA PRO A 40 17.60 -19.43 -4.71
C PRO A 40 16.35 -19.39 -3.81
N THR A 41 15.80 -20.55 -3.46
CA THR A 41 14.63 -20.67 -2.58
C THR A 41 14.92 -20.22 -1.13
N ASP A 42 16.20 -20.23 -0.75
CA ASP A 42 16.70 -19.76 0.55
C ASP A 42 17.11 -18.25 0.50
N TRP A 43 16.56 -17.46 -0.41
CA TRP A 43 16.90 -16.05 -0.64
C TRP A 43 16.87 -15.20 0.64
N GLN A 44 15.97 -15.52 1.58
CA GLN A 44 15.87 -14.80 2.87
C GLN A 44 17.14 -14.88 3.71
N THR A 45 17.93 -15.94 3.55
CA THR A 45 19.17 -16.15 4.31
C THR A 45 20.39 -15.43 3.72
N LYS A 46 20.25 -14.82 2.54
CA LYS A 46 21.38 -14.24 1.79
C LYS A 46 21.83 -12.88 2.30
N LEU A 47 20.93 -12.12 2.92
CA LEU A 47 21.20 -10.78 3.45
C LEU A 47 20.68 -10.67 4.90
N PRO A 48 21.19 -9.70 5.69
CA PRO A 48 20.70 -9.45 7.04
C PRO A 48 19.18 -9.22 7.13
N HIS A 49 18.61 -9.44 8.29
CA HIS A 49 17.20 -9.21 8.59
C HIS A 49 16.23 -9.93 7.63
N ASN A 50 16.53 -11.19 7.30
CA ASN A 50 15.77 -11.98 6.33
C ASN A 50 15.70 -11.31 4.95
N SER A 51 16.79 -10.68 4.52
CA SER A 51 16.88 -9.92 3.28
C SER A 51 15.87 -8.75 3.19
N SER A 52 15.46 -8.20 4.34
CA SER A 52 14.58 -7.03 4.42
C SER A 52 15.42 -5.77 4.68
N PRO A 53 15.52 -4.84 3.72
CA PRO A 53 16.35 -3.64 3.87
C PRO A 53 15.76 -2.61 4.85
N TYR A 54 14.42 -2.58 4.98
CA TYR A 54 13.69 -1.71 5.91
C TYR A 54 12.27 -2.24 6.12
N THR A 55 11.57 -1.69 7.10
CA THR A 55 10.16 -1.95 7.39
C THR A 55 9.37 -0.65 7.42
N SER A 56 8.07 -0.73 7.18
CA SER A 56 7.13 0.38 7.30
C SER A 56 5.77 -0.15 7.80
N THR A 57 4.86 0.73 8.09
CA THR A 57 3.49 0.40 8.48
C THR A 57 2.47 1.14 7.63
N ILE A 58 1.20 0.77 7.72
CA ILE A 58 0.11 1.47 7.05
C ILE A 58 -0.39 2.59 7.96
N VAL A 59 -0.52 3.77 7.38
CA VAL A 59 -1.10 4.95 8.01
C VAL A 59 -2.16 5.55 7.08
N PHE A 60 -2.97 6.46 7.60
CA PHE A 60 -3.87 7.29 6.80
C PHE A 60 -3.23 8.66 6.59
N LEU A 61 -3.03 9.05 5.35
CA LEU A 61 -2.74 10.43 4.99
C LEU A 61 -4.07 11.11 4.67
N VAL A 62 -4.43 12.13 5.46
CA VAL A 62 -5.69 12.86 5.34
C VAL A 62 -5.42 14.32 4.98
N ARG A 63 -6.44 15.04 4.53
CA ARG A 63 -6.35 16.48 4.29
C ARG A 63 -6.01 17.20 5.60
N GLU A 64 -5.35 18.37 5.51
CA GLU A 64 -5.05 19.22 6.66
C GLU A 64 -6.27 19.43 7.56
N GLY A 65 -6.06 19.33 8.87
CA GLY A 65 -7.12 19.46 9.89
C GLY A 65 -8.09 18.28 9.92
N ASN A 66 -7.87 17.22 9.14
CA ASN A 66 -8.71 16.02 9.09
C ASN A 66 -10.22 16.33 9.05
N PRO A 67 -10.72 17.00 8.02
CA PRO A 67 -12.08 17.54 7.99
C PRO A 67 -13.19 16.48 8.09
N LYS A 68 -12.88 15.21 7.77
CA LYS A 68 -13.80 14.08 7.93
C LYS A 68 -13.69 13.42 9.31
N GLY A 69 -12.74 13.82 10.16
CA GLY A 69 -12.54 13.27 11.49
C GLY A 69 -12.15 11.79 11.52
N LEU A 70 -11.45 11.31 10.47
CA LEU A 70 -11.06 9.92 10.31
C LEU A 70 -9.99 9.53 11.32
N LYS A 71 -10.23 8.47 12.10
CA LYS A 71 -9.34 8.02 13.18
C LYS A 71 -8.96 6.54 13.05
N ASP A 72 -9.87 5.74 12.54
CA ASP A 72 -9.69 4.29 12.46
C ASP A 72 -10.36 3.73 11.19
N TRP A 73 -10.09 2.49 10.87
CA TRP A 73 -10.59 1.80 9.68
C TRP A 73 -12.11 1.85 9.53
N GLY A 74 -12.86 1.79 10.64
CA GLY A 74 -14.32 1.88 10.63
C GLY A 74 -14.86 3.18 10.04
N ASP A 75 -14.12 4.28 10.18
CA ASP A 75 -14.52 5.58 9.65
C ASP A 75 -14.43 5.63 8.12
N LEU A 76 -13.63 4.75 7.50
CA LEU A 76 -13.38 4.72 6.06
C LEU A 76 -14.60 4.29 5.23
N VAL A 77 -15.56 3.63 5.86
CA VAL A 77 -16.79 3.16 5.22
C VAL A 77 -18.00 4.04 5.55
N ALA A 78 -17.75 5.23 6.12
CA ALA A 78 -18.81 6.20 6.39
C ALA A 78 -19.28 6.87 5.10
N GLU A 79 -20.57 7.25 5.06
CA GLU A 79 -21.16 7.91 3.90
C GLU A 79 -20.38 9.20 3.53
N GLY A 80 -20.08 9.36 2.25
CA GLY A 80 -19.39 10.53 1.72
C GLY A 80 -17.88 10.57 2.01
N VAL A 81 -17.27 9.47 2.44
CA VAL A 81 -15.81 9.31 2.53
C VAL A 81 -15.29 8.67 1.25
N GLU A 82 -14.30 9.27 0.63
CA GLU A 82 -13.59 8.70 -0.53
C GLU A 82 -12.19 8.25 -0.14
N VAL A 83 -11.90 6.96 -0.37
CA VAL A 83 -10.65 6.32 -0.01
C VAL A 83 -9.77 6.12 -1.25
N ILE A 84 -8.52 6.51 -1.17
CA ILE A 84 -7.52 6.24 -2.20
C ILE A 84 -6.59 5.11 -1.75
N THR A 85 -6.52 4.08 -2.56
CA THR A 85 -5.62 2.94 -2.38
C THR A 85 -5.24 2.37 -3.75
N PRO A 86 -4.02 1.85 -3.93
CA PRO A 86 -3.68 1.21 -5.19
C PRO A 86 -4.36 -0.15 -5.37
N ASN A 87 -4.27 -0.68 -6.56
CA ASN A 87 -4.88 -1.97 -6.93
C ASN A 87 -4.11 -3.15 -6.30
N PRO A 88 -4.74 -4.00 -5.48
CA PRO A 88 -4.06 -5.16 -4.87
C PRO A 88 -3.61 -6.23 -5.87
N LYS A 89 -4.12 -6.22 -7.10
CA LYS A 89 -3.65 -7.12 -8.16
C LYS A 89 -2.25 -6.76 -8.68
N THR A 90 -1.84 -5.50 -8.55
CA THR A 90 -0.57 -5.00 -9.09
C THR A 90 0.38 -4.47 -8.02
N SER A 91 -0.15 -3.94 -6.91
CA SER A 91 0.60 -3.29 -5.85
C SER A 91 0.72 -4.17 -4.60
N GLY A 92 1.96 -4.37 -4.14
CA GLY A 92 2.23 -5.02 -2.85
C GLY A 92 1.74 -4.19 -1.66
N GLY A 93 1.86 -2.86 -1.73
CA GLY A 93 1.31 -1.97 -0.70
C GLY A 93 -0.20 -2.10 -0.55
N ALA A 94 -0.92 -2.20 -1.68
CA ALA A 94 -2.37 -2.40 -1.65
C ALA A 94 -2.78 -3.75 -1.03
N ARG A 95 -1.96 -4.79 -1.18
CA ARG A 95 -2.22 -6.07 -0.49
C ARG A 95 -2.05 -5.94 1.01
N TRP A 96 -1.10 -5.15 1.48
CA TRP A 96 -0.97 -4.83 2.90
C TRP A 96 -2.16 -3.99 3.39
N ASN A 97 -2.63 -3.00 2.62
CA ASN A 97 -3.84 -2.24 2.95
C ASN A 97 -5.06 -3.18 3.09
N TYR A 98 -5.22 -4.10 2.13
CA TYR A 98 -6.28 -5.10 2.16
C TYR A 98 -6.21 -5.99 3.42
N LEU A 99 -5.01 -6.50 3.73
CA LEU A 99 -4.81 -7.39 4.89
C LEU A 99 -4.99 -6.62 6.21
N ALA A 100 -4.58 -5.36 6.29
CA ALA A 100 -4.79 -4.53 7.47
C ALA A 100 -6.28 -4.28 7.72
N ALA A 101 -7.04 -3.94 6.67
CA ALA A 101 -8.49 -3.77 6.75
C ALA A 101 -9.19 -5.08 7.18
N TRP A 102 -8.78 -6.20 6.62
CA TRP A 102 -9.28 -7.52 6.98
C TRP A 102 -9.04 -7.85 8.46
N ALA A 103 -7.79 -7.70 8.91
CA ALA A 103 -7.40 -7.97 10.29
C ALA A 103 -8.10 -7.04 11.29
N TRP A 104 -8.30 -5.77 10.93
CA TRP A 104 -9.07 -4.85 11.74
C TRP A 104 -10.52 -5.30 11.90
N ALA A 105 -11.17 -5.72 10.83
CA ALA A 105 -12.55 -6.20 10.86
C ALA A 105 -12.68 -7.45 11.75
N GLU A 106 -11.79 -8.43 11.60
CA GLU A 106 -11.74 -9.62 12.47
C GLU A 106 -11.59 -9.24 13.95
N LYS A 107 -10.64 -8.36 14.26
CA LYS A 107 -10.37 -7.90 15.62
C LYS A 107 -11.58 -7.19 16.25
N ASN A 108 -12.40 -6.52 15.43
CA ASN A 108 -13.59 -5.80 15.88
C ASN A 108 -14.90 -6.61 15.74
N GLY A 109 -14.81 -7.93 15.49
CA GLY A 109 -15.95 -8.82 15.42
C GLY A 109 -16.87 -8.59 14.22
N GLN A 110 -16.37 -7.95 13.17
CA GLN A 110 -17.07 -7.74 11.90
C GLN A 110 -16.73 -8.84 10.90
N ASP A 111 -17.60 -9.04 9.92
CA ASP A 111 -17.29 -9.90 8.78
C ASP A 111 -16.22 -9.22 7.90
N PRO A 112 -14.98 -9.76 7.81
CA PRO A 112 -13.91 -9.11 7.08
C PRO A 112 -14.17 -8.99 5.59
N GLN A 113 -14.85 -9.97 4.99
CA GLN A 113 -15.18 -9.93 3.57
C GLN A 113 -16.19 -8.80 3.27
N ALA A 114 -17.21 -8.68 4.10
CA ALA A 114 -18.22 -7.64 3.97
C ALA A 114 -17.59 -6.25 4.19
N PHE A 115 -16.73 -6.11 5.21
CA PHE A 115 -16.02 -4.86 5.50
C PHE A 115 -15.11 -4.42 4.35
N VAL A 116 -14.24 -5.30 3.87
CA VAL A 116 -13.34 -4.99 2.77
C VAL A 116 -14.10 -4.68 1.49
N LYS A 117 -15.19 -5.41 1.21
CA LYS A 117 -16.08 -5.06 0.09
C LYS A 117 -16.61 -3.65 0.21
N SER A 118 -17.16 -3.28 1.38
CA SER A 118 -17.65 -1.94 1.65
C SER A 118 -16.54 -0.89 1.50
N LEU A 119 -15.34 -1.14 2.04
CA LEU A 119 -14.20 -0.25 1.87
C LEU A 119 -13.89 0.03 0.38
N PHE A 120 -13.89 -1.01 -0.45
CA PHE A 120 -13.62 -0.84 -1.89
C PHE A 120 -14.76 -0.16 -2.66
N GLU A 121 -15.99 -0.14 -2.15
CA GLU A 121 -17.10 0.67 -2.68
C GLU A 121 -16.86 2.18 -2.50
N HIS A 122 -16.02 2.58 -1.53
CA HIS A 122 -15.58 3.94 -1.30
C HIS A 122 -14.30 4.34 -2.08
N VAL A 123 -13.77 3.46 -2.94
CA VAL A 123 -12.54 3.70 -3.69
C VAL A 123 -12.86 4.12 -5.13
N PRO A 124 -12.78 5.42 -5.47
CA PRO A 124 -13.11 5.90 -6.80
C PRO A 124 -12.04 5.59 -7.85
N VAL A 125 -10.79 5.41 -7.44
CA VAL A 125 -9.63 5.19 -8.33
C VAL A 125 -8.72 4.10 -7.77
N LEU A 126 -8.35 3.15 -8.62
CA LEU A 126 -7.38 2.08 -8.32
C LEU A 126 -6.12 2.27 -9.17
N ASP A 127 -5.15 3.00 -8.65
CA ASP A 127 -3.84 3.17 -9.29
C ASP A 127 -3.03 1.87 -9.31
N SER A 128 -2.08 1.75 -10.23
CA SER A 128 -1.27 0.54 -10.38
C SER A 128 -0.26 0.30 -9.23
N GLY A 129 0.07 1.34 -8.46
CA GLY A 129 1.04 1.28 -7.36
C GLY A 129 0.92 2.46 -6.40
N ALA A 130 1.61 2.37 -5.26
CA ALA A 130 1.53 3.33 -4.16
C ALA A 130 1.84 4.76 -4.59
N ARG A 131 2.90 4.98 -5.40
CA ARG A 131 3.26 6.32 -5.88
C ARG A 131 2.16 6.93 -6.77
N GLY A 132 1.48 6.13 -7.59
CA GLY A 132 0.32 6.58 -8.37
C GLY A 132 -0.81 7.08 -7.47
N SER A 133 -1.14 6.32 -6.42
CA SER A 133 -2.17 6.72 -5.44
C SER A 133 -1.78 7.99 -4.67
N THR A 134 -0.50 8.14 -4.28
CA THR A 134 -0.01 9.39 -3.69
C THR A 134 -0.20 10.57 -4.64
N THR A 135 0.12 10.41 -5.92
CA THR A 135 -0.10 11.45 -6.94
C THR A 135 -1.58 11.77 -7.11
N THR A 136 -2.44 10.75 -7.18
CA THR A 136 -3.90 10.93 -7.30
C THR A 136 -4.45 11.69 -6.10
N PHE A 137 -4.09 11.29 -4.88
CA PHE A 137 -4.51 11.97 -3.68
C PHE A 137 -3.90 13.36 -3.54
N ALA A 138 -2.57 13.45 -3.47
CA ALA A 138 -1.89 14.67 -3.04
C ALA A 138 -1.80 15.75 -4.13
N GLN A 139 -1.58 15.37 -5.40
CA GLN A 139 -1.41 16.34 -6.48
C GLN A 139 -2.68 16.61 -7.27
N ARG A 140 -3.54 15.59 -7.45
CA ARG A 140 -4.79 15.74 -8.19
C ARG A 140 -5.99 16.12 -7.31
N GLY A 141 -5.82 16.06 -5.99
CA GLY A 141 -6.86 16.45 -5.03
C GLY A 141 -8.03 15.48 -4.92
N VAL A 142 -7.88 14.22 -5.35
CA VAL A 142 -8.94 13.21 -5.32
C VAL A 142 -8.95 12.49 -3.98
N GLY A 143 -10.13 12.26 -3.41
CA GLY A 143 -10.36 11.51 -2.18
C GLY A 143 -10.10 12.30 -0.89
N ASP A 144 -10.59 11.76 0.21
CA ASP A 144 -10.48 12.32 1.56
C ASP A 144 -9.31 11.72 2.34
N VAL A 145 -8.96 10.47 2.04
CA VAL A 145 -7.91 9.71 2.73
C VAL A 145 -7.13 8.83 1.76
N LEU A 146 -5.82 8.77 1.94
CA LEU A 146 -4.93 7.84 1.26
C LEU A 146 -4.44 6.78 2.26
N LEU A 147 -4.66 5.51 1.95
CA LEU A 147 -4.00 4.40 2.65
C LEU A 147 -2.56 4.32 2.17
N ALA A 148 -1.63 4.74 2.99
CA ALA A 148 -0.23 4.91 2.61
C ALA A 148 0.72 4.10 3.52
N TRP A 149 1.90 3.80 2.99
CA TRP A 149 3.05 3.52 3.83
C TRP A 149 3.45 4.75 4.62
N GLU A 150 3.81 4.59 5.88
CA GLU A 150 4.26 5.68 6.74
C GLU A 150 5.39 6.50 6.11
N ASN A 151 6.40 5.83 5.53
CA ASN A 151 7.49 6.49 4.83
C ASN A 151 7.02 7.29 3.60
N GLU A 152 6.01 6.83 2.87
CA GLU A 152 5.41 7.57 1.75
C GLU A 152 4.60 8.78 2.24
N ALA A 153 3.92 8.67 3.37
CA ALA A 153 3.20 9.78 3.98
C ALA A 153 4.16 10.91 4.39
N TYR A 154 5.25 10.59 5.09
CA TYR A 154 6.28 11.58 5.42
C TYR A 154 6.96 12.18 4.19
N LEU A 155 7.18 11.39 3.15
CA LEU A 155 7.74 11.89 1.91
C LEU A 155 6.77 12.87 1.22
N ALA A 156 5.47 12.58 1.22
CA ALA A 156 4.45 13.47 0.67
C ALA A 156 4.43 14.82 1.42
N LEU A 157 4.47 14.81 2.76
CA LEU A 157 4.59 16.04 3.56
C LEU A 157 5.82 16.84 3.18
N LYS A 158 6.99 16.19 3.09
CA LYS A 158 8.25 16.86 2.74
C LYS A 158 8.27 17.47 1.34
N GLU A 159 7.66 16.77 0.35
CA GLU A 159 7.70 17.20 -1.05
C GLU A 159 6.60 18.22 -1.38
N LEU A 160 5.45 18.16 -0.71
CA LEU A 160 4.25 18.92 -1.08
C LEU A 160 3.86 20.01 -0.08
N GLY A 161 4.47 20.00 1.11
CA GLY A 161 4.22 20.94 2.21
C GLY A 161 3.65 20.24 3.44
N GLU A 162 4.24 20.57 4.59
CA GLU A 162 3.85 19.99 5.88
C GLU A 162 2.46 20.46 6.35
N ASP A 163 1.95 21.52 5.77
CA ASP A 163 0.66 22.14 6.03
C ASP A 163 -0.47 21.68 5.09
N GLN A 164 -0.24 20.68 4.26
CA GLN A 164 -1.24 20.19 3.30
C GLN A 164 -1.99 18.96 3.78
N PHE A 165 -1.40 18.17 4.66
CA PHE A 165 -1.90 16.86 5.07
C PHE A 165 -1.55 16.55 6.51
N ASP A 166 -2.38 15.72 7.15
CA ASP A 166 -2.11 15.12 8.45
C ASP A 166 -1.92 13.60 8.32
N ILE A 167 -1.09 13.03 9.19
CA ILE A 167 -0.91 11.58 9.31
C ILE A 167 -1.73 11.08 10.49
N VAL A 168 -2.63 10.14 10.25
CA VAL A 168 -3.39 9.42 11.27
C VAL A 168 -2.87 7.99 11.35
N VAL A 169 -2.55 7.53 12.55
CA VAL A 169 -2.16 6.14 12.83
C VAL A 169 -3.39 5.42 13.37
N PRO A 170 -3.99 4.50 12.59
CA PRO A 170 -5.21 3.79 12.99
C PRO A 170 -4.94 2.66 13.99
#